data_b53c4adc889951578338f53770145cb2
#
_entry.id   b53c4adc889951578338f53770145cb2
#
_cell.length_a   1.000
_cell.length_b   1.000
_cell.length_c   1.000
_cell.angle_alpha   90.00
_cell.angle_beta   90.00
_cell.angle_gamma   90.00
#
_symmetry.space_group_name_H-M   'P 1'
#
loop_
_entity.id
_entity.type
_entity.pdbx_description
1 polymer ?
#
loop_
_entity_poly.entity_id
_entity_poly.type
_entity_poly.pdbx_seq_one_letter_code
_entity_poly.pdbx_strand_id
1 'polypeptide(L)'
;MAEEEEDDDVFTIMVATDSHLGYCDRDAVRGTDSFAAFEEVLRLANDRGADFLLLAGDLFHDNKPSRRTLFKTMSLLRRYALSDAAVGFEVLSDQEANFRQSVNYEDPHVSVGLPIFSIHGNHDDPTREGGVEALAALDLLSVANMLNYFGRQGHADRVEVSPVLLRKGNTRVALYGLGNMRDERLNRMWQQKRVRFLRPRDGTYFSIFVLHQNRDVGRGRNTCVHESMIPAWIDLVIWGHEHECQIKPRESAVGTFRVCQPGSSVACSLVEGEAKPKHCGLLQVRGAEFRLTPLRLTCVRPFVCDEVVLNEAPELQDDMDEGDGADNATAVRDCLAARVEALVERARKTRSAFRYDDMLLPMAAPDQVLVRLKVDHTGFATLNNAKFGGQFVGRVANTSAILHFSRQKQASTSAAKTWVPTEGSREPVEEGELAAAAIDQLIQDQLDGQEAKLQILEETKMNEALNGFVDKQDPQAFAEEVERTLVREQKAQYKRGDATDPESIRAKYRQAPPPAKKAPAAVDASSEEDSDDAPKKPAKKKPAARGRKKAAAPPSSEDEDSEGEAPPPPRKRAARASRARKQASYADDDDDDDDEEEDD
;
A
#
# COMPACT_ATOMS: atom_id res chain seq x y z
N MET A 1 -29.74 30.29 22.80
CA MET A 1 -28.65 30.32 23.80
C MET A 1 -28.33 28.90 24.31
N ALA A 2 -29.28 28.08 24.78
CA ALA A 2 -28.99 26.70 25.24
C ALA A 2 -28.67 25.72 24.09
N GLU A 3 -29.24 25.92 22.90
CA GLU A 3 -28.94 25.08 21.71
C GLU A 3 -27.59 25.40 21.06
N GLU A 4 -27.09 26.64 21.15
CA GLU A 4 -25.77 27.02 20.67
C GLU A 4 -24.65 26.54 21.60
N GLU A 5 -24.88 26.49 22.94
CA GLU A 5 -23.92 25.93 23.91
C GLU A 5 -23.79 24.40 23.81
N GLU A 6 -24.82 23.70 23.27
CA GLU A 6 -24.77 22.24 23.09
C GLU A 6 -23.91 21.81 21.89
N ASP A 7 -23.73 22.65 20.86
CA ASP A 7 -22.96 22.34 19.64
C ASP A 7 -21.45 22.54 19.84
N ASP A 8 -21.06 23.43 20.75
CA ASP A 8 -19.65 23.72 21.10
C ASP A 8 -18.94 22.55 21.81
N ASP A 9 -19.68 21.59 22.34
CA ASP A 9 -19.15 20.41 23.04
C ASP A 9 -19.07 19.16 22.15
N VAL A 10 -19.55 19.22 20.89
CA VAL A 10 -19.60 18.06 19.99
C VAL A 10 -18.48 18.12 18.97
N PHE A 11 -17.58 17.13 19.00
CA PHE A 11 -16.68 16.89 17.87
C PHE A 11 -17.44 16.30 16.69
N THR A 12 -17.33 16.93 15.53
CA THR A 12 -17.86 16.43 14.26
C THR A 12 -16.68 16.07 13.37
N ILE A 13 -16.43 14.78 13.19
CA ILE A 13 -15.25 14.25 12.52
C ILE A 13 -15.66 13.55 11.23
N MET A 14 -15.11 13.97 10.09
CA MET A 14 -15.27 13.19 8.85
C MET A 14 -14.23 12.07 8.84
N VAL A 15 -14.65 10.82 8.57
CA VAL A 15 -13.77 9.65 8.57
C VAL A 15 -13.77 9.00 7.19
N ALA A 16 -12.58 8.81 6.62
CA ALA A 16 -12.37 8.09 5.36
C ALA A 16 -11.05 7.31 5.40
N THR A 17 -10.86 6.40 4.45
CA THR A 17 -9.64 5.60 4.30
C THR A 17 -9.46 5.14 2.86
N ASP A 18 -8.30 4.65 2.51
CA ASP A 18 -8.01 3.97 1.25
C ASP A 18 -8.49 4.76 0.03
N SER A 19 -8.08 6.02 -0.05
CA SER A 19 -8.44 6.92 -1.15
C SER A 19 -7.69 6.61 -2.44
N HIS A 20 -6.51 6.01 -2.34
CA HIS A 20 -5.67 5.57 -3.45
C HIS A 20 -5.51 6.60 -4.56
N LEU A 21 -5.19 7.85 -4.20
CA LEU A 21 -4.98 8.92 -5.16
C LEU A 21 -3.86 8.56 -6.14
N GLY A 22 -4.18 8.69 -7.44
CA GLY A 22 -3.26 8.29 -8.51
C GLY A 22 -3.48 6.85 -9.01
N TYR A 23 -4.41 6.09 -8.44
CA TYR A 23 -4.79 4.80 -8.99
C TYR A 23 -5.21 4.94 -10.46
N CYS A 24 -4.62 4.11 -11.33
CA CYS A 24 -4.80 4.21 -12.78
C CYS A 24 -4.45 5.59 -13.38
N ASP A 25 -3.48 6.36 -12.84
CA ASP A 25 -3.16 7.74 -13.24
C ASP A 25 -2.96 7.92 -14.76
N ARG A 26 -2.50 6.88 -15.47
CA ARG A 26 -2.27 6.90 -16.92
C ARG A 26 -3.48 6.50 -17.76
N ASP A 27 -4.55 6.01 -17.14
CA ASP A 27 -5.77 5.61 -17.82
C ASP A 27 -6.64 6.84 -18.12
N ALA A 28 -7.03 7.00 -19.38
CA ALA A 28 -7.81 8.17 -19.83
C ALA A 28 -9.23 8.19 -19.22
N VAL A 29 -9.78 7.04 -18.83
CA VAL A 29 -11.13 6.89 -18.28
C VAL A 29 -11.10 6.86 -16.75
N ARG A 30 -10.19 6.09 -16.15
CA ARG A 30 -10.17 5.82 -14.71
C ARG A 30 -9.23 6.75 -13.92
N GLY A 31 -8.30 7.44 -14.59
CA GLY A 31 -7.23 8.22 -13.95
C GLY A 31 -7.68 9.45 -13.16
N THR A 32 -8.99 9.73 -13.10
CA THR A 32 -9.58 10.77 -12.23
C THR A 32 -10.54 10.22 -11.19
N ASP A 33 -10.84 8.93 -11.19
CA ASP A 33 -11.87 8.33 -10.33
C ASP A 33 -11.55 8.52 -8.84
N SER A 34 -10.31 8.25 -8.42
CA SER A 34 -9.88 8.42 -7.03
C SER A 34 -9.91 9.89 -6.57
N PHE A 35 -9.55 10.82 -7.46
CA PHE A 35 -9.61 12.25 -7.14
C PHE A 35 -11.05 12.75 -7.01
N ALA A 36 -11.96 12.29 -7.89
CA ALA A 36 -13.38 12.66 -7.82
C ALA A 36 -14.03 12.15 -6.52
N ALA A 37 -13.74 10.90 -6.12
CA ALA A 37 -14.24 10.35 -4.87
C ALA A 37 -13.68 11.10 -3.65
N PHE A 38 -12.39 11.42 -3.64
CA PHE A 38 -11.76 12.16 -2.55
C PHE A 38 -12.25 13.61 -2.47
N GLU A 39 -12.47 14.27 -3.62
CA GLU A 39 -13.07 15.60 -3.67
C GLU A 39 -14.48 15.60 -3.05
N GLU A 40 -15.29 14.54 -3.29
CA GLU A 40 -16.59 14.40 -2.65
C GLU A 40 -16.45 14.27 -1.12
N VAL A 41 -15.47 13.52 -0.61
CA VAL A 41 -15.20 13.42 0.84
C VAL A 41 -14.88 14.79 1.43
N LEU A 42 -14.00 15.58 0.78
CA LEU A 42 -13.63 16.93 1.24
C LEU A 42 -14.83 17.88 1.22
N ARG A 43 -15.66 17.83 0.18
CA ARG A 43 -16.90 18.63 0.10
C ARG A 43 -17.88 18.25 1.21
N LEU A 44 -18.12 16.96 1.41
CA LEU A 44 -18.99 16.48 2.47
C LEU A 44 -18.48 16.90 3.85
N ALA A 45 -17.17 16.94 4.08
CA ALA A 45 -16.59 17.43 5.32
C ALA A 45 -16.94 18.90 5.57
N ASN A 46 -16.76 19.76 4.57
CA ASN A 46 -17.12 21.17 4.65
C ASN A 46 -18.65 21.37 4.76
N ASP A 47 -19.45 20.70 3.92
CA ASP A 47 -20.90 20.83 3.90
C ASP A 47 -21.57 20.37 5.21
N ARG A 48 -20.91 19.49 5.97
CA ARG A 48 -21.36 18.97 7.26
C ARG A 48 -20.74 19.69 8.46
N GLY A 49 -19.94 20.70 8.23
CA GLY A 49 -19.25 21.44 9.29
C GLY A 49 -18.35 20.55 10.13
N ALA A 50 -17.59 19.65 9.47
CA ALA A 50 -16.65 18.79 10.18
C ALA A 50 -15.53 19.63 10.81
N ASP A 51 -15.22 19.38 12.09
CA ASP A 51 -14.09 20.01 12.77
C ASP A 51 -12.76 19.60 12.13
N PHE A 52 -12.68 18.34 11.66
CA PHE A 52 -11.53 17.84 10.92
C PHE A 52 -11.86 16.59 10.11
N LEU A 53 -10.99 16.26 9.15
CA LEU A 53 -11.02 15.00 8.40
C LEU A 53 -9.97 14.04 8.98
N LEU A 54 -10.38 12.80 9.27
CA LEU A 54 -9.53 11.72 9.75
C LEU A 54 -9.36 10.66 8.66
N LEU A 55 -8.11 10.44 8.22
CA LEU A 55 -7.73 9.48 7.19
C LEU A 55 -6.97 8.30 7.81
N ALA A 56 -7.47 7.10 7.57
CA ALA A 56 -6.92 5.87 8.13
C ALA A 56 -5.94 5.14 7.18
N GLY A 57 -5.12 5.89 6.45
CA GLY A 57 -4.04 5.38 5.58
C GLY A 57 -4.43 5.25 4.11
N ASP A 58 -3.44 4.91 3.27
CA ASP A 58 -3.53 4.75 1.83
C ASP A 58 -4.20 5.96 1.14
N LEU A 59 -3.70 7.16 1.47
CA LEU A 59 -4.10 8.36 0.75
C LEU A 59 -3.63 8.29 -0.70
N PHE A 60 -2.38 7.85 -0.94
CA PHE A 60 -1.82 7.63 -2.26
C PHE A 60 -1.82 6.15 -2.64
N HIS A 61 -1.93 5.87 -3.95
CA HIS A 61 -1.82 4.50 -4.47
C HIS A 61 -0.37 4.02 -4.58
N ASP A 62 0.55 4.90 -4.86
CA ASP A 62 1.98 4.61 -4.96
C ASP A 62 2.72 5.40 -3.87
N ASN A 63 3.72 4.78 -3.22
CA ASN A 63 4.54 5.48 -2.23
C ASN A 63 5.43 6.57 -2.83
N LYS A 64 5.58 6.57 -4.16
CA LYS A 64 6.20 7.63 -4.98
C LYS A 64 5.19 8.19 -5.97
N PRO A 65 4.23 9.00 -5.50
CA PRO A 65 3.21 9.55 -6.36
C PRO A 65 3.80 10.35 -7.52
N SER A 66 3.19 10.25 -8.70
CA SER A 66 3.59 11.06 -9.85
C SER A 66 3.43 12.56 -9.54
N ARG A 67 4.20 13.41 -10.24
CA ARG A 67 4.03 14.88 -10.12
C ARG A 67 2.60 15.31 -10.42
N ARG A 68 1.93 14.62 -11.34
CA ARG A 68 0.53 14.87 -11.70
C ARG A 68 -0.40 14.52 -10.53
N THR A 69 -0.18 13.39 -9.89
CA THR A 69 -0.91 12.97 -8.69
C THR A 69 -0.73 13.96 -7.55
N LEU A 70 0.52 14.33 -7.22
CA LEU A 70 0.81 15.33 -6.19
C LEU A 70 0.15 16.68 -6.49
N PHE A 71 0.28 17.17 -7.74
CA PHE A 71 -0.34 18.43 -8.14
C PHE A 71 -1.86 18.43 -7.94
N LYS A 72 -2.55 17.36 -8.37
CA LYS A 72 -4.00 17.21 -8.20
C LYS A 72 -4.38 17.15 -6.72
N THR A 73 -3.66 16.35 -5.93
CA THR A 73 -3.90 16.22 -4.48
C THR A 73 -3.74 17.55 -3.77
N MET A 74 -2.61 18.25 -4.00
CA MET A 74 -2.37 19.57 -3.41
C MET A 74 -3.41 20.61 -3.87
N SER A 75 -3.90 20.51 -5.10
CA SER A 75 -4.94 21.41 -5.61
C SER A 75 -6.27 21.19 -4.87
N LEU A 76 -6.65 19.94 -4.60
CA LEU A 76 -7.83 19.59 -3.80
C LEU A 76 -7.69 20.06 -2.36
N LEU A 77 -6.57 19.74 -1.71
CA LEU A 77 -6.30 20.16 -0.33
C LEU A 77 -6.31 21.68 -0.19
N ARG A 78 -5.67 22.37 -1.14
CA ARG A 78 -5.68 23.85 -1.17
C ARG A 78 -7.09 24.41 -1.30
N ARG A 79 -7.96 23.80 -2.11
CA ARG A 79 -9.32 24.30 -2.35
C ARG A 79 -10.23 24.10 -1.16
N TYR A 80 -10.11 22.97 -0.46
CA TYR A 80 -11.10 22.55 0.54
C TYR A 80 -10.61 22.62 1.99
N ALA A 81 -9.29 22.53 2.23
CA ALA A 81 -8.73 22.57 3.57
C ALA A 81 -8.26 23.96 3.98
N LEU A 82 -7.80 24.79 3.01
CA LEU A 82 -7.32 26.13 3.31
C LEU A 82 -8.47 27.16 3.24
N SER A 83 -8.76 27.80 4.35
CA SER A 83 -9.75 28.86 4.45
C SER A 83 -9.54 29.62 5.77
N ASP A 84 -10.20 30.77 5.92
CA ASP A 84 -10.18 31.58 7.14
C ASP A 84 -11.22 31.12 8.18
N ALA A 85 -11.84 29.93 8.01
CA ALA A 85 -12.76 29.38 8.99
C ALA A 85 -12.02 29.07 10.29
N ALA A 86 -12.62 29.45 11.43
CA ALA A 86 -12.02 29.19 12.73
C ALA A 86 -12.10 27.70 13.07
N VAL A 87 -11.00 27.15 13.60
CA VAL A 87 -10.96 25.80 14.13
C VAL A 87 -11.40 25.83 15.59
N GLY A 88 -12.46 25.09 15.93
CA GLY A 88 -13.14 25.12 17.23
C GLY A 88 -12.56 24.18 18.28
N PHE A 89 -11.37 23.61 18.10
CA PHE A 89 -10.75 22.69 19.07
C PHE A 89 -9.26 22.95 19.25
N GLU A 90 -8.69 22.42 20.33
CA GLU A 90 -7.29 22.58 20.70
C GLU A 90 -6.57 21.23 20.71
N VAL A 91 -5.26 21.24 20.39
CA VAL A 91 -4.34 20.10 20.60
C VAL A 91 -3.63 20.29 21.95
N LEU A 92 -3.83 19.33 22.86
CA LEU A 92 -3.28 19.37 24.22
C LEU A 92 -1.98 18.57 24.37
N SER A 93 -1.69 17.68 23.44
CA SER A 93 -0.49 16.84 23.47
C SER A 93 0.73 17.57 22.89
N ASP A 94 1.91 16.98 23.09
CA ASP A 94 3.15 17.47 22.49
C ASP A 94 3.08 17.33 20.96
N GLN A 95 2.94 18.47 20.29
CA GLN A 95 2.74 18.55 18.85
C GLN A 95 4.01 18.13 18.08
N GLU A 96 5.19 18.47 18.60
CA GLU A 96 6.48 18.05 17.97
C GLU A 96 6.62 16.52 18.00
N ALA A 97 6.26 15.89 19.12
CA ALA A 97 6.25 14.44 19.24
C ALA A 97 5.20 13.78 18.34
N ASN A 98 4.04 14.41 18.13
CA ASN A 98 2.97 13.88 17.29
C ASN A 98 3.21 14.07 15.79
N PHE A 99 3.63 15.28 15.36
CA PHE A 99 3.62 15.72 13.96
C PHE A 99 5.03 16.09 13.43
N ARG A 100 6.05 16.19 14.29
CA ARG A 100 7.37 16.77 14.01
C ARG A 100 7.33 18.27 13.67
N GLN A 101 6.25 18.93 14.02
CA GLN A 101 5.98 20.35 13.86
C GLN A 101 4.75 20.74 14.67
N SER A 102 4.37 22.02 14.69
CA SER A 102 3.07 22.45 15.20
C SER A 102 1.93 21.90 14.32
N VAL A 103 0.74 21.78 14.90
CA VAL A 103 -0.48 21.46 14.14
C VAL A 103 -0.71 22.55 13.07
N ASN A 104 -1.13 22.16 11.88
CA ASN A 104 -1.09 23.03 10.70
C ASN A 104 -1.98 24.28 10.79
N TYR A 105 -3.06 24.26 11.57
CA TYR A 105 -3.94 25.43 11.74
C TYR A 105 -3.41 26.46 12.77
N GLU A 106 -2.37 26.11 13.53
CA GLU A 106 -1.66 27.05 14.42
C GLU A 106 -0.47 27.73 13.72
N ASP A 107 -0.16 27.36 12.45
CA ASP A 107 0.89 28.02 11.70
C ASP A 107 0.48 29.47 11.35
N PRO A 108 1.27 30.48 11.73
CA PRO A 108 0.91 31.89 11.53
C PRO A 108 0.94 32.31 10.05
N HIS A 109 1.44 31.48 9.14
CA HIS A 109 1.60 31.81 7.73
C HIS A 109 0.58 31.16 6.81
N VAL A 110 -0.23 30.20 7.32
CA VAL A 110 -1.20 29.45 6.53
C VAL A 110 -2.53 29.35 7.27
N SER A 111 -3.61 29.85 6.66
CA SER A 111 -4.95 29.72 7.20
C SER A 111 -5.55 28.35 6.81
N VAL A 112 -5.78 27.49 7.80
CA VAL A 112 -6.38 26.16 7.64
C VAL A 112 -7.73 26.13 8.33
N GLY A 113 -8.80 25.98 7.56
CA GLY A 113 -10.16 25.91 8.10
C GLY A 113 -10.69 24.48 8.28
N LEU A 114 -10.14 23.52 7.53
CA LEU A 114 -10.44 22.10 7.70
C LEU A 114 -9.13 21.33 7.94
N PRO A 115 -8.70 21.15 9.21
CA PRO A 115 -7.56 20.31 9.53
C PRO A 115 -7.77 18.87 9.08
N ILE A 116 -6.71 18.23 8.59
CA ILE A 116 -6.72 16.83 8.16
C ILE A 116 -5.68 16.07 8.97
N PHE A 117 -6.11 15.00 9.66
CA PHE A 117 -5.21 14.09 10.38
C PHE A 117 -5.12 12.79 9.59
N SER A 118 -3.90 12.34 9.28
CA SER A 118 -3.67 11.13 8.49
C SER A 118 -2.59 10.25 9.08
N ILE A 119 -2.81 8.95 9.09
CA ILE A 119 -1.76 7.94 9.17
C ILE A 119 -1.38 7.51 7.77
N HIS A 120 -0.24 6.81 7.59
CA HIS A 120 0.10 6.15 6.32
C HIS A 120 -0.46 4.73 6.27
N GLY A 121 -0.71 4.24 5.07
CA GLY A 121 -1.00 2.83 4.79
C GLY A 121 0.21 2.10 4.22
N ASN A 122 -0.01 0.96 3.55
CA ASN A 122 1.06 0.19 2.93
C ASN A 122 1.43 0.69 1.53
N HIS A 123 0.56 1.46 0.88
CA HIS A 123 0.80 2.06 -0.42
C HIS A 123 1.55 3.39 -0.34
N ASP A 124 1.49 4.09 0.79
CA ASP A 124 2.16 5.37 1.01
C ASP A 124 3.07 5.35 2.26
N ASP A 125 3.63 4.17 2.57
CA ASP A 125 4.56 3.97 3.68
C ASP A 125 5.89 4.74 3.48
N PRO A 126 6.57 5.11 4.58
CA PRO A 126 7.86 5.79 4.51
C PRO A 126 8.94 4.91 3.87
N THR A 127 9.59 5.41 2.82
CA THR A 127 10.68 4.72 2.12
C THR A 127 12.00 5.44 2.23
N ARG A 128 13.12 4.68 2.20
CA ARG A 128 14.47 5.24 2.19
C ARG A 128 14.97 5.39 0.77
N GLU A 129 15.06 6.62 0.29
CA GLU A 129 15.62 6.95 -1.01
C GLU A 129 17.09 7.37 -0.89
N GLY A 130 18.01 6.39 -0.76
CA GLY A 130 19.46 6.66 -0.71
C GLY A 130 19.95 7.46 0.49
N GLY A 131 19.05 7.78 1.44
CA GLY A 131 19.34 8.54 2.66
C GLY A 131 19.20 7.72 3.93
N VAL A 132 19.49 8.36 5.06
CA VAL A 132 19.34 7.75 6.41
C VAL A 132 17.88 7.80 6.86
N GLU A 133 17.15 8.83 6.44
CA GLU A 133 15.77 9.07 6.84
C GLU A 133 14.77 8.44 5.87
N ALA A 134 13.74 7.78 6.41
CA ALA A 134 12.63 7.28 5.62
C ALA A 134 11.51 8.33 5.63
N LEU A 135 11.13 8.79 4.44
CA LEU A 135 10.06 9.77 4.24
C LEU A 135 8.93 9.18 3.41
N ALA A 136 7.70 9.57 3.75
CA ALA A 136 6.49 9.30 3.00
C ALA A 136 6.09 10.52 2.16
N ALA A 137 5.24 10.34 1.15
CA ALA A 137 4.61 11.47 0.46
C ALA A 137 3.78 12.34 1.42
N LEU A 138 3.25 11.75 2.49
CA LEU A 138 2.54 12.44 3.58
C LEU A 138 3.46 13.42 4.34
N ASP A 139 4.76 13.13 4.49
CA ASP A 139 5.71 14.06 5.09
C ASP A 139 5.82 15.35 4.29
N LEU A 140 5.79 15.26 2.95
CA LEU A 140 5.83 16.44 2.06
C LEU A 140 4.57 17.28 2.19
N LEU A 141 3.40 16.64 2.28
CA LEU A 141 2.14 17.35 2.51
C LEU A 141 2.08 17.97 3.90
N SER A 142 2.64 17.30 4.91
CA SER A 142 2.72 17.81 6.29
C SER A 142 3.61 19.05 6.37
N VAL A 143 4.82 19.00 5.82
CA VAL A 143 5.73 20.17 5.76
C VAL A 143 5.11 21.34 4.97
N ALA A 144 4.25 21.05 3.98
CA ALA A 144 3.50 22.07 3.25
C ALA A 144 2.24 22.55 3.99
N ASN A 145 2.03 22.21 5.25
CA ASN A 145 0.87 22.54 6.09
C ASN A 145 -0.49 22.11 5.51
N MET A 146 -0.51 21.10 4.64
CA MET A 146 -1.74 20.62 4.00
C MET A 146 -2.45 19.53 4.81
N LEU A 147 -1.73 18.84 5.71
CA LEU A 147 -2.27 17.85 6.64
C LEU A 147 -1.36 17.67 7.87
N ASN A 148 -1.90 17.03 8.90
CA ASN A 148 -1.18 16.64 10.11
C ASN A 148 -0.92 15.14 10.06
N TYR A 149 0.32 14.75 9.76
CA TYR A 149 0.71 13.35 9.64
C TYR A 149 1.15 12.81 11.00
N PHE A 150 0.44 11.80 11.52
CA PHE A 150 0.67 11.21 12.84
C PHE A 150 0.78 9.67 12.76
N GLY A 151 1.02 8.99 13.89
CA GLY A 151 1.04 7.52 13.96
C GLY A 151 2.29 6.87 13.37
N ARG A 152 3.36 7.65 13.13
CA ARG A 152 4.67 7.15 12.70
C ARG A 152 5.33 6.33 13.79
N GLN A 153 6.11 5.32 13.39
CA GLN A 153 6.91 4.52 14.31
C GLN A 153 8.39 4.78 14.11
N GLY A 154 9.03 5.35 15.12
CA GLY A 154 10.46 5.71 15.08
C GLY A 154 11.41 4.54 15.37
N HIS A 155 10.94 3.45 15.97
CA HIS A 155 11.77 2.36 16.46
C HIS A 155 11.57 1.06 15.67
N ALA A 156 12.69 0.38 15.41
CA ALA A 156 12.65 -0.88 14.69
C ALA A 156 12.22 -2.08 15.55
N ASP A 157 12.37 -1.99 16.87
CA ASP A 157 12.25 -3.11 17.82
C ASP A 157 11.08 -2.99 18.79
N ARG A 158 10.38 -1.86 18.80
CA ARG A 158 9.21 -1.60 19.64
C ARG A 158 8.23 -0.67 18.94
N VAL A 159 6.98 -0.73 19.34
CA VAL A 159 5.91 0.16 18.87
C VAL A 159 5.39 0.94 20.07
N GLU A 160 5.43 2.27 19.98
CA GLU A 160 4.87 3.17 20.97
C GLU A 160 3.77 4.01 20.32
N VAL A 161 2.53 3.75 20.69
CA VAL A 161 1.36 4.47 20.17
C VAL A 161 1.03 5.61 21.12
N SER A 162 1.46 6.81 20.74
CA SER A 162 1.19 8.05 21.48
C SER A 162 -0.10 8.69 20.97
N PRO A 163 -0.97 9.21 21.85
CA PRO A 163 -2.19 9.87 21.42
C PRO A 163 -1.93 11.31 20.97
N VAL A 164 -2.70 11.77 20.01
CA VAL A 164 -3.00 13.18 19.80
C VAL A 164 -4.19 13.51 20.69
N LEU A 165 -4.01 14.40 21.66
CA LEU A 165 -5.05 14.78 22.61
C LEU A 165 -5.74 16.05 22.14
N LEU A 166 -7.04 15.96 21.94
CA LEU A 166 -7.88 17.03 21.42
C LEU A 166 -8.92 17.44 22.46
N ARG A 167 -9.27 18.73 22.50
CA ARG A 167 -10.32 19.28 23.33
C ARG A 167 -11.21 20.24 22.55
N LYS A 168 -12.53 20.04 22.65
CA LYS A 168 -13.55 20.98 22.18
C LYS A 168 -14.58 21.15 23.31
N GLY A 169 -14.64 22.34 23.89
CA GLY A 169 -15.46 22.57 25.08
C GLY A 169 -15.14 21.57 26.21
N ASN A 170 -16.14 20.82 26.62
CA ASN A 170 -16.00 19.79 27.68
C ASN A 170 -15.64 18.41 27.12
N THR A 171 -15.71 18.19 25.80
CA THR A 171 -15.38 16.91 25.17
C THR A 171 -13.88 16.79 24.91
N ARG A 172 -13.31 15.66 25.30
CA ARG A 172 -11.91 15.31 25.08
C ARG A 172 -11.80 14.05 24.25
N VAL A 173 -11.00 14.09 23.19
CA VAL A 173 -10.75 12.97 22.28
C VAL A 173 -9.26 12.64 22.29
N ALA A 174 -8.93 11.36 22.36
CA ALA A 174 -7.58 10.86 22.20
C ALA A 174 -7.48 10.03 20.92
N LEU A 175 -6.76 10.55 19.92
CA LEU A 175 -6.51 9.86 18.66
C LEU A 175 -5.22 9.07 18.75
N TYR A 176 -5.31 7.74 18.70
CA TYR A 176 -4.17 6.82 18.64
C TYR A 176 -3.97 6.40 17.20
N GLY A 177 -2.85 6.73 16.60
CA GLY A 177 -2.52 6.36 15.22
C GLY A 177 -1.46 5.26 15.16
N LEU A 178 -1.66 4.29 14.28
CA LEU A 178 -0.65 3.31 13.92
C LEU A 178 -0.65 3.15 12.40
N GLY A 179 0.34 3.76 11.74
CA GLY A 179 0.59 3.57 10.33
C GLY A 179 0.98 2.12 10.02
N ASN A 180 0.89 1.75 8.75
CA ASN A 180 1.16 0.38 8.32
C ASN A 180 2.55 -0.11 8.76
N MET A 181 2.57 -1.33 9.20
CA MET A 181 3.78 -2.11 9.45
C MET A 181 3.56 -3.51 8.91
N ARG A 182 4.62 -4.20 8.52
CA ARG A 182 4.54 -5.60 8.13
C ARG A 182 3.81 -6.42 9.20
N ASP A 183 2.71 -7.08 8.82
CA ASP A 183 1.82 -7.75 9.78
C ASP A 183 2.53 -8.79 10.65
N GLU A 184 3.41 -9.63 10.06
CA GLU A 184 4.15 -10.65 10.80
C GLU A 184 5.08 -10.02 11.85
N ARG A 185 5.68 -8.86 11.50
CA ARG A 185 6.55 -8.13 12.42
C ARG A 185 5.74 -7.53 13.56
N LEU A 186 4.63 -6.87 13.23
CA LEU A 186 3.73 -6.24 14.22
C LEU A 186 3.14 -7.31 15.15
N ASN A 187 2.65 -8.43 14.61
CA ASN A 187 2.12 -9.55 15.36
C ASN A 187 3.16 -10.11 16.34
N ARG A 188 4.41 -10.34 15.88
CA ARG A 188 5.53 -10.76 16.74
C ARG A 188 5.81 -9.76 17.86
N MET A 189 5.81 -8.47 17.57
CA MET A 189 6.01 -7.43 18.59
C MET A 189 4.89 -7.43 19.62
N TRP A 190 3.65 -7.66 19.20
CA TRP A 190 2.51 -7.78 20.11
C TRP A 190 2.65 -9.00 21.04
N GLN A 191 2.97 -10.16 20.47
CA GLN A 191 3.23 -11.39 21.24
C GLN A 191 4.38 -11.20 22.25
N GLN A 192 5.42 -10.45 21.87
CA GLN A 192 6.57 -10.11 22.73
C GLN A 192 6.29 -8.97 23.71
N LYS A 193 5.06 -8.43 23.77
CA LYS A 193 4.66 -7.28 24.60
C LYS A 193 5.52 -6.03 24.38
N ARG A 194 5.95 -5.83 23.13
CA ARG A 194 6.73 -4.66 22.68
C ARG A 194 5.86 -3.55 22.06
N VAL A 195 4.54 -3.73 22.03
CA VAL A 195 3.57 -2.71 21.63
C VAL A 195 3.01 -2.05 22.90
N ARG A 196 3.17 -0.74 23.01
CA ARG A 196 2.72 0.04 24.16
C ARG A 196 1.85 1.19 23.69
N PHE A 197 0.71 1.36 24.33
CA PHE A 197 -0.14 2.53 24.18
C PHE A 197 0.13 3.49 25.36
N LEU A 198 0.44 4.73 25.06
CA LEU A 198 0.67 5.76 26.06
C LEU A 198 -0.66 6.40 26.43
N ARG A 199 -1.20 6.01 27.57
CA ARG A 199 -2.48 6.54 28.06
C ARG A 199 -2.26 7.86 28.82
N PRO A 200 -3.07 8.92 28.56
CA PRO A 200 -3.00 10.15 29.32
C PRO A 200 -3.31 9.88 30.81
N ARG A 201 -2.62 10.58 31.70
CA ARG A 201 -2.79 10.41 33.15
C ARG A 201 -3.96 11.22 33.69
N ASP A 202 -4.26 12.33 33.00
CA ASP A 202 -5.22 13.32 33.44
C ASP A 202 -6.45 13.33 32.56
N GLY A 203 -7.63 13.25 33.16
CA GLY A 203 -8.91 13.37 32.49
C GLY A 203 -9.44 12.09 31.85
N THR A 204 -10.70 12.15 31.46
CA THR A 204 -11.38 11.11 30.70
C THR A 204 -11.40 11.53 29.24
N TYR A 205 -10.99 10.65 28.35
CA TYR A 205 -10.96 10.86 26.91
C TYR A 205 -11.78 9.80 26.22
N PHE A 206 -12.51 10.19 25.17
CA PHE A 206 -13.00 9.23 24.18
C PHE A 206 -11.84 8.80 23.30
N SER A 207 -11.49 7.53 23.35
CA SER A 207 -10.27 6.98 22.76
C SER A 207 -10.56 6.34 21.41
N ILE A 208 -10.05 6.94 20.33
CA ILE A 208 -10.17 6.44 18.95
C ILE A 208 -8.82 5.86 18.54
N PHE A 209 -8.82 4.58 18.13
CA PHE A 209 -7.63 3.94 17.56
C PHE A 209 -7.78 3.82 16.06
N VAL A 210 -6.85 4.42 15.31
CA VAL A 210 -6.79 4.42 13.86
C VAL A 210 -5.62 3.56 13.43
N LEU A 211 -5.87 2.51 12.66
CA LEU A 211 -4.82 1.61 12.19
C LEU A 211 -5.04 1.20 10.74
N HIS A 212 -3.94 0.83 10.06
CA HIS A 212 -3.95 0.36 8.67
C HIS A 212 -3.22 -0.97 8.56
N GLN A 213 -3.95 -2.08 8.79
CA GLN A 213 -3.39 -3.44 8.87
C GLN A 213 -4.38 -4.48 8.36
N ASN A 214 -3.88 -5.66 7.97
CA ASN A 214 -4.73 -6.81 7.70
C ASN A 214 -5.61 -7.13 8.91
N ARG A 215 -6.87 -7.43 8.63
CA ARG A 215 -7.83 -7.93 9.59
C ARG A 215 -7.87 -9.46 9.58
N ASP A 216 -8.25 -10.08 10.70
CA ASP A 216 -8.42 -11.54 10.79
C ASP A 216 -9.66 -11.98 9.98
N VAL A 217 -9.40 -12.33 8.72
CA VAL A 217 -10.38 -12.86 7.76
C VAL A 217 -9.98 -14.24 7.26
N GLY A 218 -9.20 -14.99 8.05
CA GLY A 218 -8.74 -16.33 7.70
C GLY A 218 -7.47 -16.39 6.85
N ARG A 219 -6.71 -15.30 6.75
CA ARG A 219 -5.43 -15.23 6.02
C ARG A 219 -4.24 -15.83 6.80
N GLY A 220 -4.45 -16.33 8.01
CA GLY A 220 -3.42 -16.89 8.90
C GLY A 220 -3.26 -16.10 10.20
N ARG A 221 -2.87 -16.81 11.27
CA ARG A 221 -2.82 -16.22 12.62
C ARG A 221 -1.75 -15.14 12.82
N ASN A 222 -0.69 -15.15 12.03
CA ASN A 222 0.47 -14.27 12.23
C ASN A 222 0.54 -13.12 11.21
N THR A 223 -0.39 -13.07 10.26
CA THR A 223 -0.41 -12.13 9.14
C THR A 223 -1.53 -11.09 9.25
N CYS A 224 -1.99 -10.82 10.47
CA CYS A 224 -3.06 -9.86 10.75
C CYS A 224 -2.98 -9.36 12.18
N VAL A 225 -3.72 -8.30 12.48
CA VAL A 225 -3.97 -7.83 13.84
C VAL A 225 -5.27 -8.45 14.35
N HIS A 226 -5.21 -9.13 15.49
CA HIS A 226 -6.40 -9.67 16.14
C HIS A 226 -7.04 -8.62 17.05
N GLU A 227 -8.36 -8.57 17.09
CA GLU A 227 -9.08 -7.66 17.98
C GLU A 227 -8.68 -7.84 19.47
N SER A 228 -8.29 -9.04 19.87
CA SER A 228 -7.79 -9.35 21.22
C SER A 228 -6.46 -8.66 21.58
N MET A 229 -5.73 -8.16 20.59
CA MET A 229 -4.48 -7.40 20.80
C MET A 229 -4.76 -5.93 21.16
N ILE A 230 -5.93 -5.43 20.83
CA ILE A 230 -6.31 -4.03 21.05
C ILE A 230 -6.70 -3.84 22.51
N PRO A 231 -6.20 -2.76 23.19
CA PRO A 231 -6.53 -2.52 24.59
C PRO A 231 -8.03 -2.29 24.82
N ALA A 232 -8.58 -2.94 25.85
CA ALA A 232 -10.02 -2.89 26.17
C ALA A 232 -10.55 -1.47 26.53
N TRP A 233 -9.68 -0.52 26.87
CA TRP A 233 -10.07 0.86 27.18
C TRP A 233 -10.18 1.78 25.95
N ILE A 234 -9.94 1.27 24.75
CA ILE A 234 -10.29 1.97 23.50
C ILE A 234 -11.82 1.95 23.36
N ASP A 235 -12.41 3.04 22.86
CA ASP A 235 -13.86 3.16 22.66
C ASP A 235 -14.25 2.83 21.22
N LEU A 236 -13.47 3.30 20.24
CA LEU A 236 -13.73 3.13 18.82
C LEU A 236 -12.44 2.82 18.06
N VAL A 237 -12.50 1.84 17.18
CA VAL A 237 -11.43 1.48 16.24
C VAL A 237 -11.86 1.85 14.83
N ILE A 238 -11.04 2.66 14.14
CA ILE A 238 -11.17 2.95 12.71
C ILE A 238 -10.14 2.11 11.96
N TRP A 239 -10.62 1.14 11.18
CA TRP A 239 -9.79 0.15 10.52
C TRP A 239 -9.66 0.44 9.03
N GLY A 240 -8.46 0.84 8.56
CA GLY A 240 -8.09 0.96 7.15
C GLY A 240 -7.55 -0.35 6.57
N HIS A 241 -7.07 -0.32 5.33
CA HIS A 241 -6.51 -1.42 4.56
C HIS A 241 -7.53 -2.38 3.93
N GLU A 242 -8.60 -2.70 4.63
CA GLU A 242 -9.64 -3.57 4.09
C GLU A 242 -10.63 -2.76 3.25
N HIS A 243 -10.64 -3.01 1.94
CA HIS A 243 -11.40 -2.21 0.96
C HIS A 243 -12.92 -2.41 1.02
N GLU A 244 -13.38 -3.48 1.67
CA GLU A 244 -14.81 -3.75 1.86
C GLU A 244 -15.43 -2.73 2.82
N CYS A 245 -16.54 -2.12 2.41
CA CYS A 245 -17.25 -1.16 3.24
C CYS A 245 -18.07 -1.85 4.34
N GLN A 246 -17.64 -1.72 5.59
CA GLN A 246 -18.32 -2.13 6.82
C GLN A 246 -18.39 -0.93 7.78
N ILE A 247 -18.89 0.20 7.26
CA ILE A 247 -18.88 1.52 7.92
C ILE A 247 -19.68 1.57 9.23
N LYS A 248 -20.71 0.74 9.39
CA LYS A 248 -21.52 0.72 10.62
C LYS A 248 -20.69 0.10 11.75
N PRO A 249 -20.46 0.83 12.86
CA PRO A 249 -19.69 0.30 13.98
C PRO A 249 -20.28 -1.00 14.52
N ARG A 250 -19.45 -2.03 14.62
CA ARG A 250 -19.80 -3.33 15.20
C ARG A 250 -19.09 -3.51 16.53
N GLU A 251 -19.76 -4.09 17.49
CA GLU A 251 -19.14 -4.47 18.76
C GLU A 251 -18.08 -5.55 18.50
N SER A 252 -16.93 -5.41 19.15
CA SER A 252 -15.89 -6.43 19.12
C SER A 252 -16.38 -7.69 19.83
N ALA A 253 -16.05 -8.86 19.27
CA ALA A 253 -16.37 -10.13 19.92
C ALA A 253 -15.53 -10.41 21.18
N VAL A 254 -14.40 -9.68 21.34
CA VAL A 254 -13.40 -9.96 22.40
C VAL A 254 -13.08 -8.74 23.26
N GLY A 255 -13.51 -7.54 22.86
CA GLY A 255 -13.25 -6.27 23.57
C GLY A 255 -14.53 -5.51 23.83
N THR A 256 -14.42 -4.39 24.57
CA THR A 256 -15.54 -3.48 24.87
C THR A 256 -15.69 -2.35 23.86
N PHE A 257 -14.81 -2.29 22.87
CA PHE A 257 -14.79 -1.26 21.84
C PHE A 257 -15.65 -1.65 20.62
N ARG A 258 -15.93 -0.66 19.79
CA ARG A 258 -16.57 -0.88 18.49
C ARG A 258 -15.57 -0.70 17.35
N VAL A 259 -15.76 -1.45 16.28
CA VAL A 259 -14.92 -1.41 15.08
C VAL A 259 -15.72 -0.86 13.91
N CYS A 260 -15.19 0.17 13.27
CA CYS A 260 -15.67 0.76 12.02
C CYS A 260 -14.62 0.54 10.93
N GLN A 261 -15.03 0.00 9.79
CA GLN A 261 -14.21 -0.23 8.60
C GLN A 261 -14.84 0.52 7.44
N PRO A 262 -14.40 1.75 7.13
CA PRO A 262 -15.03 2.57 6.07
C PRO A 262 -14.91 1.92 4.70
N GLY A 263 -13.81 1.22 4.44
CA GLY A 263 -13.46 0.67 3.13
C GLY A 263 -12.95 1.72 2.16
N SER A 264 -12.41 1.28 1.03
CA SER A 264 -11.85 2.18 0.02
C SER A 264 -12.90 3.07 -0.62
N SER A 265 -12.53 4.31 -0.99
CA SER A 265 -13.42 5.24 -1.69
C SER A 265 -13.65 4.86 -3.16
N VAL A 266 -12.76 4.07 -3.76
CA VAL A 266 -12.84 3.58 -5.14
C VAL A 266 -12.57 2.07 -5.21
N ALA A 267 -12.99 1.41 -6.31
CA ALA A 267 -12.71 0.01 -6.54
C ALA A 267 -11.33 -0.14 -7.23
N CYS A 268 -10.34 -0.59 -6.47
CA CYS A 268 -8.97 -0.81 -6.95
C CYS A 268 -8.70 -2.26 -7.36
N SER A 269 -9.05 -3.21 -6.52
CA SER A 269 -8.76 -4.65 -6.72
C SER A 269 -9.83 -5.37 -7.53
N LEU A 270 -10.98 -4.76 -7.73
CA LEU A 270 -12.15 -5.31 -8.43
C LEU A 270 -12.59 -6.68 -7.86
N VAL A 271 -12.55 -6.80 -6.53
CA VAL A 271 -13.06 -7.96 -5.80
C VAL A 271 -14.50 -7.75 -5.34
N GLU A 272 -15.21 -8.82 -5.01
CA GLU A 272 -16.62 -8.78 -4.64
C GLU A 272 -16.92 -7.81 -3.49
N GLY A 273 -16.07 -7.77 -2.46
CA GLY A 273 -16.21 -6.84 -1.33
C GLY A 273 -16.24 -5.36 -1.74
N GLU A 274 -15.56 -5.00 -2.84
CA GLU A 274 -15.54 -3.64 -3.37
C GLU A 274 -16.79 -3.26 -4.19
N ALA A 275 -17.64 -4.22 -4.55
CA ALA A 275 -18.90 -3.94 -5.23
C ALA A 275 -19.98 -3.35 -4.29
N LYS A 276 -19.72 -3.35 -2.98
CA LYS A 276 -20.60 -2.67 -2.02
C LYS A 276 -20.57 -1.16 -2.21
N PRO A 277 -21.69 -0.45 -1.96
CA PRO A 277 -21.70 1.01 -2.01
C PRO A 277 -20.62 1.62 -1.13
N LYS A 278 -19.87 2.58 -1.68
CA LYS A 278 -18.80 3.27 -0.99
C LYS A 278 -19.34 4.38 -0.08
N HIS A 279 -18.74 4.56 1.09
CA HIS A 279 -19.14 5.54 2.08
C HIS A 279 -17.93 6.19 2.75
N CYS A 280 -18.13 7.42 3.23
CA CYS A 280 -17.37 8.00 4.33
C CYS A 280 -18.27 8.09 5.58
N GLY A 281 -17.69 8.35 6.74
CA GLY A 281 -18.42 8.39 8.02
C GLY A 281 -18.42 9.78 8.62
N LEU A 282 -19.57 10.28 9.05
CA LEU A 282 -19.66 11.45 9.92
C LEU A 282 -19.75 10.96 11.36
N LEU A 283 -18.65 11.06 12.09
CA LEU A 283 -18.53 10.67 13.49
C LEU A 283 -18.73 11.90 14.38
N GLN A 284 -19.73 11.85 15.23
CA GLN A 284 -20.01 12.85 16.25
C GLN A 284 -19.68 12.26 17.63
N VAL A 285 -18.89 12.99 18.43
CA VAL A 285 -18.46 12.57 19.76
C VAL A 285 -18.79 13.65 20.77
N ARG A 286 -19.48 13.28 21.86
CA ARG A 286 -19.80 14.15 22.99
C ARG A 286 -19.51 13.42 24.30
N GLY A 287 -18.51 13.85 25.02
CA GLY A 287 -18.09 13.16 26.23
C GLY A 287 -17.66 11.72 25.97
N ALA A 288 -18.41 10.75 26.49
CA ALA A 288 -18.19 9.31 26.29
C ALA A 288 -19.10 8.70 25.20
N GLU A 289 -20.03 9.48 24.66
CA GLU A 289 -20.99 8.99 23.67
C GLU A 289 -20.55 9.33 22.25
N PHE A 290 -20.88 8.48 21.30
CA PHE A 290 -20.64 8.76 19.88
C PHE A 290 -21.78 8.29 18.99
N ARG A 291 -21.89 8.93 17.85
CA ARG A 291 -22.77 8.53 16.74
C ARG A 291 -22.00 8.59 15.45
N LEU A 292 -22.01 7.51 14.66
CA LEU A 292 -21.44 7.48 13.32
C LEU A 292 -22.56 7.35 12.28
N THR A 293 -22.65 8.35 11.41
CA THR A 293 -23.61 8.41 10.32
C THR A 293 -22.89 8.09 9.00
N PRO A 294 -23.22 6.96 8.33
CA PRO A 294 -22.68 6.66 7.02
C PRO A 294 -23.17 7.66 5.96
N LEU A 295 -22.25 8.25 5.22
CA LEU A 295 -22.52 9.12 4.08
C LEU A 295 -22.11 8.39 2.79
N ARG A 296 -23.10 8.09 1.93
CA ARG A 296 -22.83 7.39 0.68
C ARG A 296 -22.09 8.30 -0.29
N LEU A 297 -20.99 7.80 -0.87
CA LEU A 297 -20.28 8.47 -1.96
C LEU A 297 -21.05 8.24 -3.28
N THR A 298 -21.25 9.30 -4.01
CA THR A 298 -22.05 9.35 -5.26
C THR A 298 -21.18 9.61 -6.49
N CYS A 299 -20.01 10.24 -6.31
CA CYS A 299 -19.00 10.46 -7.35
C CYS A 299 -18.12 9.23 -7.60
N VAL A 300 -18.58 8.04 -7.26
CA VAL A 300 -17.85 6.79 -7.44
C VAL A 300 -18.40 6.05 -8.64
N ARG A 301 -17.50 5.56 -9.50
CA ARG A 301 -17.89 4.73 -10.64
C ARG A 301 -18.57 3.44 -10.15
N PRO A 302 -19.81 3.13 -10.61
CA PRO A 302 -20.49 1.91 -10.22
C PRO A 302 -19.67 0.68 -10.58
N PHE A 303 -19.50 -0.22 -9.63
CA PHE A 303 -18.83 -1.51 -9.82
C PHE A 303 -19.80 -2.65 -9.52
N VAL A 304 -19.87 -3.61 -10.41
CA VAL A 304 -20.59 -4.86 -10.22
C VAL A 304 -19.72 -6.05 -10.60
N CYS A 305 -19.84 -7.10 -9.81
CA CYS A 305 -19.23 -8.39 -10.09
C CYS A 305 -20.27 -9.50 -10.04
N ASP A 306 -19.92 -10.61 -10.70
CA ASP A 306 -20.68 -11.84 -10.69
C ASP A 306 -19.76 -13.04 -10.95
N GLU A 307 -20.26 -14.23 -10.72
CA GLU A 307 -19.54 -15.48 -10.98
C GLU A 307 -20.37 -16.36 -11.91
N VAL A 308 -19.72 -17.02 -12.86
CA VAL A 308 -20.33 -17.98 -13.76
C VAL A 308 -19.47 -19.25 -13.82
N VAL A 309 -20.13 -20.40 -13.72
CA VAL A 309 -19.55 -21.73 -13.93
C VAL A 309 -20.02 -22.19 -15.30
N LEU A 310 -19.10 -22.29 -16.27
CA LEU A 310 -19.46 -22.60 -17.67
C LEU A 310 -20.12 -23.98 -17.81
N ASN A 311 -19.69 -24.95 -17.00
CA ASN A 311 -20.29 -26.29 -16.97
C ASN A 311 -21.74 -26.32 -16.49
N GLU A 312 -22.21 -25.26 -15.78
CA GLU A 312 -23.57 -25.15 -15.25
C GLU A 312 -24.42 -24.21 -16.10
N ALA A 313 -23.86 -23.59 -17.14
CA ALA A 313 -24.57 -22.67 -18.00
C ALA A 313 -25.51 -23.43 -18.95
N PRO A 314 -26.85 -23.27 -18.85
CA PRO A 314 -27.80 -24.03 -19.68
C PRO A 314 -27.57 -23.80 -21.17
N GLU A 315 -27.15 -22.58 -21.53
CA GLU A 315 -26.92 -22.16 -22.91
C GLU A 315 -25.76 -22.92 -23.60
N LEU A 316 -24.90 -23.60 -22.81
CA LEU A 316 -23.72 -24.33 -23.29
C LEU A 316 -23.92 -25.84 -23.23
N GLN A 317 -24.97 -26.34 -22.60
CA GLN A 317 -25.20 -27.79 -22.41
C GLN A 317 -25.71 -28.44 -23.70
N ASP A 318 -26.51 -27.71 -24.50
CA ASP A 318 -27.08 -28.23 -25.76
C ASP A 318 -26.01 -28.33 -26.87
N ASP A 319 -24.93 -27.52 -26.82
CA ASP A 319 -23.88 -27.48 -27.85
C ASP A 319 -22.73 -28.50 -27.61
N MET A 320 -22.71 -29.16 -26.44
CA MET A 320 -21.63 -30.11 -26.08
C MET A 320 -21.73 -31.45 -26.84
N ASP A 321 -22.90 -31.83 -27.37
CA ASP A 321 -23.13 -33.14 -27.97
C ASP A 321 -22.83 -33.20 -29.50
N GLU A 322 -22.70 -32.04 -30.21
CA GLU A 322 -22.59 -32.01 -31.66
C GLU A 322 -21.43 -31.19 -32.25
N GLY A 323 -20.59 -30.47 -31.48
CA GLY A 323 -19.71 -29.40 -31.98
C GLY A 323 -18.22 -29.70 -32.05
N ASP A 324 -17.61 -29.36 -33.21
CA ASP A 324 -16.16 -29.15 -33.36
C ASP A 324 -15.71 -27.98 -32.47
N GLY A 325 -14.52 -28.05 -31.84
CA GLY A 325 -14.04 -27.13 -30.81
C GLY A 325 -14.06 -25.61 -31.13
N ALA A 326 -14.30 -25.23 -32.41
CA ALA A 326 -14.43 -23.84 -32.83
C ALA A 326 -15.81 -23.26 -32.56
N ASP A 327 -16.87 -24.06 -32.61
CA ASP A 327 -18.26 -23.62 -32.32
C ASP A 327 -18.45 -23.38 -30.81
N ASN A 328 -17.77 -24.19 -29.99
CA ASN A 328 -17.78 -24.04 -28.53
C ASN A 328 -17.18 -22.69 -28.06
N ALA A 329 -16.11 -22.19 -28.68
CA ALA A 329 -15.51 -20.90 -28.33
C ALA A 329 -16.43 -19.71 -28.67
N THR A 330 -17.28 -19.84 -29.70
CA THR A 330 -18.25 -18.81 -30.08
C THR A 330 -19.43 -18.80 -29.12
N ALA A 331 -19.99 -19.96 -28.76
CA ALA A 331 -21.06 -20.10 -27.80
C ALA A 331 -20.66 -19.56 -26.39
N VAL A 332 -19.45 -19.90 -25.94
CA VAL A 332 -18.90 -19.37 -24.69
C VAL A 332 -18.77 -17.84 -24.74
N ARG A 333 -18.26 -17.28 -25.85
CA ARG A 333 -18.13 -15.83 -26.00
C ARG A 333 -19.51 -15.15 -25.92
N ASP A 334 -20.52 -15.68 -26.60
CA ASP A 334 -21.84 -15.07 -26.68
C ASP A 334 -22.60 -15.20 -25.35
N CYS A 335 -22.47 -16.33 -24.66
CA CYS A 335 -22.97 -16.50 -23.28
C CYS A 335 -22.33 -15.46 -22.33
N LEU A 336 -20.99 -15.33 -22.31
CA LEU A 336 -20.31 -14.38 -21.46
C LEU A 336 -20.64 -12.93 -21.83
N ALA A 337 -20.85 -12.62 -23.12
CA ALA A 337 -21.26 -11.28 -23.56
C ALA A 337 -22.65 -10.93 -23.03
N ALA A 338 -23.61 -11.83 -23.11
CA ALA A 338 -24.95 -11.61 -22.56
C ALA A 338 -24.93 -11.36 -21.03
N ARG A 339 -24.10 -12.11 -20.29
CA ARG A 339 -23.89 -11.90 -18.84
C ARG A 339 -23.30 -10.53 -18.55
N VAL A 340 -22.27 -10.11 -19.28
CA VAL A 340 -21.66 -8.78 -19.12
C VAL A 340 -22.66 -7.67 -19.44
N GLU A 341 -23.49 -7.80 -20.48
CA GLU A 341 -24.56 -6.83 -20.79
C GLU A 341 -25.53 -6.67 -19.60
N ALA A 342 -25.96 -7.78 -19.01
CA ALA A 342 -26.83 -7.75 -17.83
C ALA A 342 -26.17 -7.04 -16.64
N LEU A 343 -24.85 -7.24 -16.46
CA LEU A 343 -24.07 -6.57 -15.41
C LEU A 343 -23.96 -5.06 -15.68
N VAL A 344 -23.71 -4.65 -16.91
CA VAL A 344 -23.67 -3.22 -17.30
C VAL A 344 -25.00 -2.54 -16.98
N GLU A 345 -26.13 -3.16 -17.33
CA GLU A 345 -27.46 -2.62 -17.03
C GLU A 345 -27.74 -2.59 -15.52
N ARG A 346 -27.30 -3.61 -14.77
CA ARG A 346 -27.39 -3.62 -13.30
C ARG A 346 -26.58 -2.47 -12.69
N ALA A 347 -25.34 -2.25 -13.16
CA ALA A 347 -24.48 -1.19 -12.67
C ALA A 347 -25.08 0.21 -12.95
N ARG A 348 -25.63 0.42 -14.15
CA ARG A 348 -26.29 1.68 -14.51
C ARG A 348 -27.46 2.02 -13.61
N LYS A 349 -28.27 1.02 -13.20
CA LYS A 349 -29.39 1.20 -12.28
C LYS A 349 -28.97 1.58 -10.86
N THR A 350 -27.77 1.20 -10.43
CA THR A 350 -27.26 1.52 -9.09
C THR A 350 -26.65 2.91 -9.00
N ARG A 351 -26.45 3.57 -10.13
CA ARG A 351 -25.82 4.89 -10.22
C ARG A 351 -26.67 5.95 -9.53
N SER A 352 -26.04 6.74 -8.68
CA SER A 352 -26.65 7.93 -8.09
C SER A 352 -26.62 9.09 -9.09
N ALA A 353 -27.68 9.92 -9.10
CA ALA A 353 -27.67 11.19 -9.82
C ALA A 353 -26.76 12.16 -9.05
N PHE A 354 -25.54 12.34 -9.53
CA PHE A 354 -24.61 13.33 -8.99
C PHE A 354 -24.36 14.44 -10.01
N ARG A 355 -24.22 15.67 -9.51
CA ARG A 355 -23.83 16.82 -10.33
C ARG A 355 -22.33 17.07 -10.18
N TYR A 356 -21.62 16.99 -11.30
CA TYR A 356 -20.16 17.24 -11.38
C TYR A 356 -19.83 18.72 -11.61
N ASP A 357 -20.85 19.60 -11.71
CA ASP A 357 -20.73 20.96 -12.23
C ASP A 357 -19.78 21.88 -11.42
N ASP A 358 -19.59 21.57 -10.13
CA ASP A 358 -18.74 22.38 -9.23
C ASP A 358 -17.45 21.66 -8.80
N MET A 359 -17.11 20.53 -9.40
CA MET A 359 -15.90 19.77 -9.04
C MET A 359 -14.67 20.32 -9.73
N LEU A 360 -13.55 20.35 -8.99
CA LEU A 360 -12.25 20.69 -9.54
C LEU A 360 -11.70 19.57 -10.43
N LEU A 361 -11.95 18.32 -10.03
CA LEU A 361 -11.45 17.11 -10.70
C LEU A 361 -12.57 16.12 -10.97
N PRO A 362 -13.49 16.43 -11.91
CA PRO A 362 -14.61 15.54 -12.19
C PRO A 362 -14.13 14.22 -12.80
N MET A 363 -14.94 13.17 -12.59
CA MET A 363 -14.71 11.86 -13.17
C MET A 363 -14.77 11.92 -14.70
N ALA A 364 -13.77 11.36 -15.37
CA ALA A 364 -13.78 11.21 -16.83
C ALA A 364 -14.75 10.11 -17.24
N ALA A 365 -15.46 10.30 -18.36
CA ALA A 365 -16.44 9.36 -18.90
C ALA A 365 -17.34 8.73 -17.81
N PRO A 366 -18.14 9.54 -17.09
CA PRO A 366 -18.87 9.08 -15.91
C PRO A 366 -19.92 8.02 -16.22
N ASP A 367 -20.37 7.88 -17.47
CA ASP A 367 -21.38 6.90 -17.89
C ASP A 367 -20.84 5.47 -18.04
N GLN A 368 -19.51 5.31 -18.06
CA GLN A 368 -18.88 4.00 -18.09
C GLN A 368 -18.87 3.38 -16.70
N VAL A 369 -19.12 2.08 -16.62
CA VAL A 369 -19.19 1.31 -15.37
C VAL A 369 -18.00 0.36 -15.24
N LEU A 370 -17.74 -0.14 -14.03
CA LEU A 370 -16.81 -1.24 -13.79
C LEU A 370 -17.56 -2.55 -13.72
N VAL A 371 -17.04 -3.56 -14.42
CA VAL A 371 -17.62 -4.91 -14.44
C VAL A 371 -16.52 -5.94 -14.24
N ARG A 372 -16.75 -6.92 -13.37
CA ARG A 372 -15.91 -8.09 -13.20
C ARG A 372 -16.78 -9.33 -13.26
N LEU A 373 -16.47 -10.24 -14.19
CA LEU A 373 -17.11 -11.54 -14.27
C LEU A 373 -16.05 -12.61 -13.98
N LYS A 374 -16.21 -13.30 -12.87
CA LYS A 374 -15.40 -14.46 -12.52
C LYS A 374 -15.93 -15.68 -13.26
N VAL A 375 -15.09 -16.32 -14.05
CA VAL A 375 -15.47 -17.41 -14.94
C VAL A 375 -14.73 -18.67 -14.51
N ASP A 376 -15.48 -19.67 -14.01
CA ASP A 376 -14.95 -21.02 -13.92
C ASP A 376 -15.05 -21.66 -15.31
N HIS A 377 -13.88 -21.83 -15.90
CA HIS A 377 -13.75 -22.36 -17.27
C HIS A 377 -13.32 -23.84 -17.30
N THR A 378 -13.56 -24.59 -16.21
CA THR A 378 -13.22 -26.01 -16.15
C THR A 378 -13.86 -26.77 -17.32
N GLY A 379 -13.05 -27.36 -18.18
CA GLY A 379 -13.50 -28.05 -19.42
C GLY A 379 -13.60 -27.15 -20.67
N PHE A 380 -13.43 -25.85 -20.56
CA PHE A 380 -13.54 -24.91 -21.68
C PHE A 380 -12.23 -24.13 -21.91
N ALA A 381 -12.03 -23.64 -23.14
CA ALA A 381 -10.92 -22.77 -23.49
C ALA A 381 -11.12 -21.35 -22.94
N THR A 382 -10.03 -20.67 -22.58
CA THR A 382 -10.08 -19.26 -22.14
C THR A 382 -10.17 -18.33 -23.34
N LEU A 383 -10.87 -17.20 -23.17
CA LEU A 383 -10.94 -16.14 -24.15
C LEU A 383 -9.86 -15.07 -23.92
N ASN A 384 -9.44 -14.41 -24.99
CA ASN A 384 -8.58 -13.25 -24.89
C ASN A 384 -9.38 -12.05 -24.35
N ASN A 385 -9.04 -11.59 -23.14
CA ASN A 385 -9.75 -10.52 -22.43
C ASN A 385 -9.80 -9.20 -23.22
N ALA A 386 -8.69 -8.79 -23.85
CA ALA A 386 -8.63 -7.55 -24.60
C ALA A 386 -9.54 -7.58 -25.86
N LYS A 387 -9.54 -8.71 -26.58
CA LYS A 387 -10.41 -8.91 -27.75
C LYS A 387 -11.89 -8.97 -27.34
N PHE A 388 -12.18 -9.69 -26.26
CA PHE A 388 -13.54 -9.78 -25.71
C PHE A 388 -14.04 -8.42 -25.23
N GLY A 389 -13.22 -7.69 -24.45
CA GLY A 389 -13.59 -6.39 -23.90
C GLY A 389 -13.76 -5.29 -24.95
N GLY A 390 -13.15 -5.44 -26.14
CA GLY A 390 -13.24 -4.47 -27.23
C GLY A 390 -14.68 -4.12 -27.63
N GLN A 391 -15.63 -5.05 -27.50
CA GLN A 391 -17.06 -4.81 -27.78
C GLN A 391 -17.77 -3.93 -26.74
N PHE A 392 -17.17 -3.73 -25.56
CA PHE A 392 -17.72 -2.95 -24.47
C PHE A 392 -17.06 -1.57 -24.31
N VAL A 393 -16.19 -1.19 -25.24
CA VAL A 393 -15.57 0.15 -25.26
C VAL A 393 -16.65 1.23 -25.25
N GLY A 394 -16.47 2.28 -24.44
CA GLY A 394 -17.43 3.36 -24.23
C GLY A 394 -18.55 3.04 -23.24
N ARG A 395 -18.69 1.79 -22.77
CA ARG A 395 -19.70 1.35 -21.80
C ARG A 395 -19.10 0.83 -20.50
N VAL A 396 -17.96 0.16 -20.61
CA VAL A 396 -17.19 -0.42 -19.49
C VAL A 396 -15.83 0.26 -19.43
N ALA A 397 -15.44 0.72 -18.24
CA ALA A 397 -14.19 1.45 -18.01
C ALA A 397 -12.96 0.53 -17.92
N ASN A 398 -13.14 -0.74 -17.54
CA ASN A 398 -12.07 -1.72 -17.38
C ASN A 398 -12.12 -2.83 -18.45
N THR A 399 -12.22 -2.46 -19.70
CA THR A 399 -12.41 -3.39 -20.84
C THR A 399 -11.38 -4.52 -20.92
N SER A 400 -10.12 -4.28 -20.55
CA SER A 400 -9.05 -5.29 -20.53
C SER A 400 -9.13 -6.27 -19.35
N ALA A 401 -9.98 -6.00 -18.36
CA ALA A 401 -10.05 -6.74 -17.09
C ALA A 401 -11.48 -7.17 -16.70
N ILE A 402 -12.37 -7.35 -17.68
CA ILE A 402 -13.76 -7.76 -17.45
C ILE A 402 -13.82 -9.21 -16.94
N LEU A 403 -13.14 -10.13 -17.64
CA LEU A 403 -13.18 -11.55 -17.31
C LEU A 403 -12.02 -11.93 -16.38
N HIS A 404 -12.33 -12.74 -15.39
CA HIS A 404 -11.34 -13.35 -14.52
C HIS A 404 -11.52 -14.87 -14.53
N PHE A 405 -10.64 -15.55 -15.28
CA PHE A 405 -10.71 -16.99 -15.41
C PHE A 405 -10.13 -17.70 -14.19
N SER A 406 -10.85 -18.68 -13.67
CA SER A 406 -10.43 -19.59 -12.62
C SER A 406 -10.77 -21.03 -13.02
N ARG A 407 -10.04 -22.01 -12.51
CA ARG A 407 -10.38 -23.44 -12.59
C ARG A 407 -10.67 -23.95 -11.20
N GLN A 408 -11.73 -24.71 -11.04
CA GLN A 408 -11.88 -25.51 -9.83
C GLN A 408 -10.71 -26.49 -9.78
N LYS A 409 -9.97 -26.48 -8.69
CA LYS A 409 -9.08 -27.59 -8.38
C LYS A 409 -9.99 -28.82 -8.25
N GLN A 410 -9.97 -29.70 -9.24
CA GLN A 410 -10.54 -31.03 -9.02
C GLN A 410 -9.91 -31.54 -7.73
N ALA A 411 -10.77 -31.78 -6.73
CA ALA A 411 -10.35 -32.55 -5.60
C ALA A 411 -9.84 -33.86 -6.19
N SER A 412 -8.52 -34.01 -6.24
CA SER A 412 -7.94 -35.28 -6.63
C SER A 412 -8.55 -36.28 -5.66
N THR A 413 -9.40 -37.16 -6.18
CA THR A 413 -9.77 -38.40 -5.54
C THR A 413 -8.53 -39.29 -5.55
N SER A 414 -7.46 -38.83 -4.96
CA SER A 414 -6.46 -39.70 -4.40
C SER A 414 -7.20 -40.39 -3.28
N ALA A 415 -7.62 -41.65 -3.54
CA ALA A 415 -8.13 -42.55 -2.54
C ALA A 415 -7.33 -42.31 -1.26
N ALA A 416 -8.03 -41.85 -0.24
CA ALA A 416 -7.48 -41.71 1.07
C ALA A 416 -6.79 -43.05 1.40
N LYS A 417 -5.47 -43.11 1.22
CA LYS A 417 -4.67 -44.13 1.86
C LYS A 417 -4.83 -43.84 3.34
N THR A 418 -5.75 -44.54 3.94
CA THR A 418 -5.93 -44.62 5.38
C THR A 418 -4.56 -44.99 5.93
N TRP A 419 -3.86 -43.98 6.43
CA TRP A 419 -2.64 -44.19 7.19
C TRP A 419 -3.06 -44.87 8.49
N VAL A 420 -2.72 -46.15 8.63
CA VAL A 420 -2.85 -46.88 9.87
C VAL A 420 -1.57 -46.64 10.65
N PRO A 421 -1.62 -46.01 11.84
CA PRO A 421 -0.44 -45.83 12.65
C PRO A 421 0.09 -47.19 13.12
N THR A 422 1.30 -47.55 12.73
CA THR A 422 2.06 -48.61 13.36
C THR A 422 2.57 -48.06 14.69
N GLU A 423 2.19 -48.67 15.79
CA GLU A 423 2.69 -48.33 17.12
C GLU A 423 4.22 -48.52 17.18
N GLY A 424 4.93 -47.46 17.50
CA GLY A 424 6.36 -47.50 17.82
C GLY A 424 7.10 -46.24 17.48
N SER A 425 7.46 -45.51 18.52
CA SER A 425 8.31 -44.28 18.59
C SER A 425 7.64 -42.93 18.35
N ARG A 426 7.27 -42.32 19.46
CA ARG A 426 6.92 -40.89 19.58
C ARG A 426 8.16 -40.10 19.97
N GLU A 427 8.65 -39.27 19.06
CA GLU A 427 9.28 -38.01 19.42
C GLU A 427 8.45 -36.88 18.81
N PRO A 428 8.21 -35.76 19.52
CA PRO A 428 7.41 -34.66 19.00
C PRO A 428 8.25 -33.84 18.00
N VAL A 429 7.95 -33.96 16.71
CA VAL A 429 8.47 -33.09 15.66
C VAL A 429 7.59 -31.85 15.64
N GLU A 430 8.19 -30.66 15.74
CA GLU A 430 7.48 -29.39 15.73
C GLU A 430 6.75 -29.17 14.39
N GLU A 431 5.46 -28.75 14.45
CA GLU A 431 4.57 -28.58 13.30
C GLU A 431 5.13 -27.61 12.22
N GLY A 432 6.11 -26.75 12.53
CA GLY A 432 6.76 -25.83 11.61
C GLY A 432 7.70 -26.50 10.61
N GLU A 433 8.41 -27.56 11.00
CA GLU A 433 9.36 -28.27 10.12
C GLU A 433 8.65 -29.17 9.09
N LEU A 434 7.49 -29.71 9.42
CA LEU A 434 6.68 -30.52 8.51
C LEU A 434 6.05 -29.68 7.39
N ALA A 435 5.69 -28.43 7.68
CA ALA A 435 5.14 -27.51 6.67
C ALA A 435 6.22 -27.03 5.69
N ALA A 436 7.43 -26.73 6.17
CA ALA A 436 8.55 -26.34 5.33
C ALA A 436 9.01 -27.48 4.41
N ALA A 437 9.15 -28.69 4.93
CA ALA A 437 9.52 -29.87 4.15
C ALA A 437 8.45 -30.25 3.09
N ALA A 438 7.16 -30.04 3.39
CA ALA A 438 6.08 -30.27 2.43
C ALA A 438 6.06 -29.23 1.31
N ILE A 439 6.41 -27.96 1.59
CA ILE A 439 6.52 -26.90 0.60
C ILE A 439 7.72 -27.15 -0.32
N ASP A 440 8.87 -27.50 0.23
CA ASP A 440 10.07 -27.83 -0.54
C ASP A 440 9.83 -29.01 -1.48
N GLN A 441 9.11 -30.04 -1.02
CA GLN A 441 8.77 -31.18 -1.84
C GLN A 441 7.79 -30.84 -2.97
N LEU A 442 6.85 -29.95 -2.72
CA LEU A 442 5.89 -29.46 -3.73
C LEU A 442 6.56 -28.60 -4.80
N ILE A 443 7.54 -27.78 -4.39
CA ILE A 443 8.39 -26.99 -5.31
C ILE A 443 9.25 -27.94 -6.16
N GLN A 444 9.84 -28.98 -5.55
CA GLN A 444 10.66 -29.95 -6.26
C GLN A 444 9.84 -30.76 -7.29
N ASP A 445 8.64 -31.19 -6.93
CA ASP A 445 7.71 -31.92 -7.82
C ASP A 445 7.23 -31.05 -8.99
N GLN A 446 7.02 -29.74 -8.77
CA GLN A 446 6.69 -28.79 -9.84
C GLN A 446 7.87 -28.50 -10.77
N LEU A 447 9.09 -28.45 -10.25
CA LEU A 447 10.31 -28.26 -11.03
C LEU A 447 10.67 -29.52 -11.83
N ASP A 448 10.38 -30.71 -11.31
CA ASP A 448 10.66 -31.98 -11.98
C ASP A 448 9.64 -32.33 -13.07
N GLY A 449 8.43 -31.76 -13.01
CA GLY A 449 7.37 -31.93 -14.02
C GLY A 449 7.52 -31.10 -15.31
N GLN A 450 8.52 -30.21 -15.41
CA GLN A 450 8.72 -29.39 -16.60
C GLN A 450 9.76 -30.00 -17.55
N GLU A 451 9.35 -30.36 -18.76
CA GLU A 451 10.21 -30.95 -19.81
C GLU A 451 11.29 -30.00 -20.37
N ALA A 452 11.27 -28.70 -20.02
CA ALA A 452 12.26 -27.72 -20.46
C ALA A 452 12.79 -26.91 -19.28
N LYS A 453 13.82 -27.42 -18.61
CA LYS A 453 14.52 -26.69 -17.55
C LYS A 453 15.45 -25.63 -18.14
N LEU A 454 15.02 -24.37 -18.17
CA LEU A 454 15.89 -23.23 -18.35
C LEU A 454 16.44 -22.83 -16.96
N GLN A 455 17.61 -23.36 -16.60
CA GLN A 455 18.33 -22.91 -15.42
C GLN A 455 19.17 -21.67 -15.78
N ILE A 456 18.68 -20.49 -15.40
CA ILE A 456 19.42 -19.23 -15.54
C ILE A 456 20.31 -19.02 -14.30
N LEU A 457 19.89 -19.52 -13.14
CA LEU A 457 20.64 -19.42 -11.88
C LEU A 457 20.94 -20.82 -11.32
N GLU A 458 22.15 -21.01 -10.82
CA GLU A 458 22.51 -22.17 -10.00
C GLU A 458 21.72 -22.11 -8.67
N GLU A 459 21.34 -23.26 -8.10
CA GLU A 459 20.57 -23.38 -6.87
C GLU A 459 21.16 -22.56 -5.70
N THR A 460 22.49 -22.55 -5.57
CA THR A 460 23.21 -21.74 -4.57
C THR A 460 22.99 -20.24 -4.79
N LYS A 461 22.93 -19.79 -6.03
CA LYS A 461 22.70 -18.39 -6.39
C LYS A 461 21.25 -17.98 -6.22
N MET A 462 20.34 -18.88 -6.46
CA MET A 462 18.92 -18.68 -6.18
C MET A 462 18.70 -18.52 -4.67
N ASN A 463 19.35 -19.33 -3.84
CA ASN A 463 19.28 -19.22 -2.39
C ASN A 463 19.94 -17.93 -1.87
N GLU A 464 21.06 -17.48 -2.45
CA GLU A 464 21.67 -16.19 -2.13
C GLU A 464 20.73 -15.01 -2.47
N ALA A 465 20.06 -15.05 -3.61
CA ALA A 465 19.07 -14.06 -4.01
C ALA A 465 17.83 -14.10 -3.10
N LEU A 466 17.37 -15.30 -2.72
CA LEU A 466 16.25 -15.50 -1.81
C LEU A 466 16.55 -14.94 -0.41
N ASN A 467 17.75 -15.23 0.12
CA ASN A 467 18.20 -14.67 1.38
C ASN A 467 18.35 -13.14 1.32
N GLY A 468 18.83 -12.60 0.17
CA GLY A 468 18.86 -11.17 -0.07
C GLY A 468 17.46 -10.54 -0.05
N PHE A 469 16.50 -11.19 -0.67
CA PHE A 469 15.11 -10.75 -0.72
C PHE A 469 14.41 -10.88 0.65
N VAL A 470 14.58 -12.02 1.35
CA VAL A 470 13.90 -12.29 2.62
C VAL A 470 14.56 -11.59 3.80
N ASP A 471 15.89 -11.71 3.94
CA ASP A 471 16.62 -11.21 5.12
C ASP A 471 16.98 -9.72 5.02
N LYS A 472 17.36 -9.26 3.82
CA LYS A 472 17.78 -7.86 3.59
C LYS A 472 16.64 -6.99 3.03
N GLN A 473 15.47 -7.59 2.70
CA GLN A 473 14.32 -6.89 2.11
C GLN A 473 14.68 -6.12 0.83
N ASP A 474 15.60 -6.68 0.04
CA ASP A 474 16.00 -6.07 -1.21
C ASP A 474 15.11 -6.59 -2.36
N PRO A 475 14.16 -5.78 -2.88
CA PRO A 475 13.27 -6.19 -3.96
C PRO A 475 14.00 -6.41 -5.29
N GLN A 476 15.25 -5.97 -5.41
CA GLN A 476 16.07 -6.13 -6.61
C GLN A 476 17.07 -7.30 -6.51
N ALA A 477 17.13 -8.00 -5.38
CA ALA A 477 18.10 -9.08 -5.14
C ALA A 477 18.12 -10.15 -6.23
N PHE A 478 16.95 -10.53 -6.76
CA PHE A 478 16.87 -11.46 -7.89
C PHE A 478 17.37 -10.86 -9.21
N ALA A 479 16.96 -9.63 -9.51
CA ALA A 479 17.38 -8.94 -10.72
C ALA A 479 18.89 -8.70 -10.74
N GLU A 480 19.45 -8.26 -9.63
CA GLU A 480 20.90 -8.06 -9.48
C GLU A 480 21.70 -9.36 -9.60
N GLU A 481 21.23 -10.47 -9.03
CA GLU A 481 21.96 -11.75 -9.11
C GLU A 481 21.85 -12.36 -10.52
N VAL A 482 20.72 -12.17 -11.20
CA VAL A 482 20.57 -12.53 -12.63
C VAL A 482 21.55 -11.70 -13.47
N GLU A 483 21.63 -10.40 -13.27
CA GLU A 483 22.54 -9.51 -14.00
C GLU A 483 24.01 -9.85 -13.72
N ARG A 484 24.39 -10.08 -12.45
CA ARG A 484 25.74 -10.52 -12.07
C ARG A 484 26.11 -11.84 -12.74
N THR A 485 25.17 -12.78 -12.81
CA THR A 485 25.38 -14.08 -13.44
C THR A 485 25.53 -13.93 -14.95
N LEU A 486 24.69 -13.13 -15.61
CA LEU A 486 24.80 -12.83 -17.04
C LEU A 486 26.13 -12.15 -17.38
N VAL A 487 26.54 -11.14 -16.62
CA VAL A 487 27.83 -10.45 -16.83
C VAL A 487 29.02 -11.39 -16.62
N ARG A 488 28.93 -12.29 -15.63
CA ARG A 488 29.99 -13.28 -15.37
C ARG A 488 30.11 -14.29 -16.52
N GLU A 489 28.98 -14.81 -17.00
CA GLU A 489 28.93 -15.75 -18.12
C GLU A 489 29.37 -15.09 -19.44
N GLN A 490 28.95 -13.85 -19.68
CA GLN A 490 29.41 -13.07 -20.83
C GLN A 490 30.92 -12.85 -20.83
N LYS A 491 31.52 -12.51 -19.66
CA LYS A 491 32.97 -12.40 -19.51
C LYS A 491 33.68 -13.74 -19.69
N ALA A 492 33.10 -14.83 -19.21
CA ALA A 492 33.64 -16.18 -19.37
C ALA A 492 33.61 -16.62 -20.84
N GLN A 493 32.54 -16.33 -21.57
CA GLN A 493 32.41 -16.61 -23.00
C GLN A 493 33.38 -15.76 -23.84
N TYR A 494 33.53 -14.48 -23.53
CA TYR A 494 34.50 -13.60 -24.18
C TYR A 494 35.95 -14.09 -24.01
N LYS A 495 36.30 -14.61 -22.83
CA LYS A 495 37.60 -15.22 -22.57
C LYS A 495 37.86 -16.55 -23.27
N ARG A 496 36.77 -17.28 -23.62
CA ARG A 496 36.83 -18.58 -24.32
C ARG A 496 36.84 -18.45 -25.83
N GLY A 497 36.58 -17.26 -26.37
CA GLY A 497 36.53 -17.00 -27.82
C GLY A 497 35.32 -17.64 -28.52
N ASP A 498 34.30 -17.99 -27.76
CA ASP A 498 33.05 -18.55 -28.30
C ASP A 498 32.18 -17.45 -28.95
N ALA A 499 31.67 -17.71 -30.13
CA ALA A 499 30.85 -16.78 -30.90
C ALA A 499 29.57 -16.39 -30.14
N THR A 500 29.21 -15.13 -30.23
CA THR A 500 28.08 -14.48 -29.53
C THR A 500 26.70 -14.73 -30.17
N ASP A 501 26.49 -15.87 -30.85
CA ASP A 501 25.22 -16.18 -31.45
C ASP A 501 24.20 -16.72 -30.43
N PRO A 502 22.99 -16.09 -30.30
CA PRO A 502 21.96 -16.51 -29.36
C PRO A 502 21.48 -17.97 -29.50
N GLU A 503 21.57 -18.56 -30.67
CA GLU A 503 21.18 -19.95 -30.88
C GLU A 503 22.20 -20.96 -30.35
N SER A 504 23.48 -20.66 -30.46
CA SER A 504 24.56 -21.50 -29.87
C SER A 504 24.51 -21.49 -28.32
N ILE A 505 24.11 -20.37 -27.73
CA ILE A 505 23.89 -20.25 -26.27
C ILE A 505 22.70 -21.14 -25.86
N ARG A 506 21.57 -21.06 -26.57
CA ARG A 506 20.38 -21.88 -26.27
C ARG A 506 20.63 -23.38 -26.40
N ALA A 507 21.41 -23.80 -27.41
CA ALA A 507 21.76 -25.19 -27.63
C ALA A 507 22.63 -25.77 -26.49
N LYS A 508 23.53 -24.98 -25.94
CA LYS A 508 24.43 -25.39 -24.85
C LYS A 508 23.72 -25.61 -23.52
N TYR A 509 22.73 -24.78 -23.19
CA TYR A 509 21.94 -24.95 -21.97
C TYR A 509 20.88 -26.07 -22.07
N ARG A 510 20.54 -26.56 -23.29
CA ARG A 510 19.68 -27.73 -23.48
C ARG A 510 20.40 -29.07 -23.33
N GLN A 511 21.75 -29.10 -23.28
CA GLN A 511 22.54 -30.34 -23.31
C GLN A 511 23.38 -30.61 -22.05
N ALA A 512 23.23 -29.84 -20.95
CA ALA A 512 24.00 -30.10 -19.74
C ALA A 512 23.42 -31.32 -18.99
N PRO A 513 24.21 -32.40 -18.78
CA PRO A 513 23.75 -33.54 -18.00
C PRO A 513 23.65 -33.16 -16.53
N PRO A 514 22.73 -33.79 -15.74
CA PRO A 514 22.58 -33.51 -14.33
C PRO A 514 23.87 -33.86 -13.57
N PRO A 515 24.23 -33.09 -12.52
CA PRO A 515 25.42 -33.39 -11.72
C PRO A 515 25.28 -34.73 -11.01
N ALA A 516 26.31 -35.55 -11.12
CA ALA A 516 26.38 -36.88 -10.49
C ALA A 516 26.26 -36.76 -8.97
N LYS A 517 25.29 -37.44 -8.38
CA LYS A 517 25.09 -37.57 -6.93
C LYS A 517 26.35 -38.19 -6.30
N LYS A 518 27.07 -37.45 -5.45
CA LYS A 518 28.10 -38.00 -4.57
C LYS A 518 27.41 -38.82 -3.47
N ALA A 519 27.76 -40.09 -3.40
CA ALA A 519 27.33 -41.00 -2.32
C ALA A 519 27.86 -40.50 -0.96
N PRO A 520 27.09 -40.65 0.13
CA PRO A 520 27.54 -40.30 1.47
C PRO A 520 28.64 -41.23 1.94
N ALA A 521 29.74 -40.67 2.46
CA ALA A 521 30.82 -41.41 3.08
C ALA A 521 30.34 -41.95 4.43
N ALA A 522 30.60 -43.25 4.64
CA ALA A 522 30.37 -43.96 5.91
C ALA A 522 31.19 -43.33 7.03
N VAL A 523 30.54 -43.04 8.16
CA VAL A 523 31.19 -42.62 9.39
C VAL A 523 31.33 -43.88 10.25
N ASP A 524 32.58 -44.24 10.54
CA ASP A 524 32.96 -45.29 11.48
C ASP A 524 32.91 -44.74 12.91
N ALA A 525 32.31 -45.50 13.78
CA ALA A 525 32.15 -45.20 15.20
C ALA A 525 33.32 -45.82 15.98
N SER A 526 34.02 -45.02 16.81
CA SER A 526 34.65 -45.53 18.03
C SER A 526 34.97 -44.41 19.01
N SER A 527 34.27 -44.42 20.10
CA SER A 527 34.61 -44.36 21.54
C SER A 527 35.69 -43.39 22.08
N GLU A 528 35.24 -42.72 23.10
CA GLU A 528 35.78 -42.53 24.48
C GLU A 528 36.66 -41.29 24.77
N GLU A 529 36.10 -40.53 25.66
CA GLU A 529 36.52 -40.03 27.01
C GLU A 529 37.40 -38.77 27.13
N ASP A 530 36.82 -37.87 27.89
CA ASP A 530 37.30 -37.00 29.00
C ASP A 530 38.33 -35.86 28.81
N SER A 531 37.89 -34.78 29.41
CA SER A 531 38.53 -33.79 30.30
C SER A 531 38.93 -32.42 29.74
N ASP A 532 38.30 -31.43 30.40
CA ASP A 532 38.77 -30.12 30.88
C ASP A 532 40.00 -29.44 30.21
N ASP A 533 39.85 -28.26 29.72
CA ASP A 533 40.45 -26.99 30.21
C ASP A 533 40.48 -25.88 29.12
N ALA A 534 40.10 -24.69 29.48
CA ALA A 534 40.27 -23.45 28.70
C ALA A 534 41.64 -22.81 29.06
N PRO A 535 42.09 -21.72 28.56
CA PRO A 535 42.10 -21.10 27.21
C PRO A 535 43.53 -20.66 26.78
N LYS A 536 43.76 -20.26 25.54
CA LYS A 536 44.75 -19.24 25.16
C LYS A 536 44.78 -18.92 23.66
N LYS A 537 44.62 -17.61 23.32
CA LYS A 537 45.13 -17.00 22.08
C LYS A 537 46.64 -17.07 21.99
N PRO A 538 47.29 -17.09 20.79
CA PRO A 538 47.96 -15.91 20.26
C PRO A 538 47.95 -15.77 18.72
N ALA A 539 47.88 -14.57 18.18
CA ALA A 539 48.91 -13.62 17.75
C ALA A 539 49.57 -13.88 16.36
N LYS A 540 49.26 -12.95 15.46
CA LYS A 540 50.04 -12.19 14.47
C LYS A 540 51.22 -12.81 13.70
N LYS A 541 51.22 -12.55 12.38
CA LYS A 541 52.40 -12.02 11.66
C LYS A 541 52.03 -11.25 10.39
N LYS A 542 52.45 -9.98 10.34
CA LYS A 542 52.73 -9.16 9.15
C LYS A 542 54.21 -9.37 8.73
N PRO A 543 54.65 -8.99 7.52
CA PRO A 543 55.42 -7.77 7.33
C PRO A 543 55.09 -7.02 6.01
N ALA A 544 55.36 -5.81 5.78
CA ALA A 544 56.25 -4.68 5.94
C ALA A 544 56.50 -4.07 4.53
N ALA A 545 56.68 -2.87 4.22
CA ALA A 545 56.89 -1.55 4.72
C ALA A 545 57.40 -0.66 3.57
N ARG A 546 57.24 0.61 3.65
CA ARG A 546 58.03 1.79 3.22
C ARG A 546 57.14 2.87 2.59
N GLY A 547 57.17 4.11 2.95
CA GLY A 547 58.00 4.92 3.82
C GLY A 547 57.81 6.40 3.55
N ARG A 548 57.96 7.20 4.62
CA ARG A 548 58.45 8.58 4.71
C ARG A 548 57.52 9.73 4.26
N LYS A 549 57.36 10.85 4.96
CA LYS A 549 57.94 11.54 6.12
C LYS A 549 57.06 12.74 6.44
N LYS A 550 56.87 13.10 7.62
CA LYS A 550 57.27 14.02 8.69
C LYS A 550 56.29 15.20 8.79
N ALA A 551 55.86 15.72 9.82
CA ALA A 551 56.01 15.87 11.26
C ALA A 551 55.07 17.05 11.62
N ALA A 552 54.57 17.34 12.76
CA ALA A 552 54.80 17.15 14.16
C ALA A 552 53.56 17.58 14.95
N ALA A 553 53.37 17.01 16.12
CA ALA A 553 52.41 17.41 17.16
C ALA A 553 53.17 18.13 18.29
N PRO A 554 52.56 18.29 19.53
CA PRO A 554 51.67 19.34 19.98
C PRO A 554 52.35 20.20 21.08
N PRO A 555 51.78 20.92 21.99
CA PRO A 555 51.06 20.44 23.16
C PRO A 555 49.90 21.31 23.76
N SER A 556 49.29 20.70 24.77
CA SER A 556 48.30 21.05 25.77
C SER A 556 48.54 22.32 26.59
N SER A 557 47.43 22.84 27.15
CA SER A 557 47.09 23.12 28.56
C SER A 557 46.36 24.44 28.72
N GLU A 558 45.18 24.32 29.28
CA GLU A 558 44.70 24.89 30.58
C GLU A 558 44.55 26.39 30.69
N ASP A 559 43.32 26.72 31.10
CA ASP A 559 42.81 27.64 32.11
C ASP A 559 42.41 29.10 31.77
N GLU A 560 41.16 29.33 32.12
CA GLU A 560 40.56 30.42 32.90
C GLU A 560 40.27 31.80 32.28
N ASP A 561 39.01 32.14 32.46
CA ASP A 561 38.38 33.40 32.88
C ASP A 561 38.15 34.60 31.94
N SER A 562 36.87 34.89 31.89
CA SER A 562 36.17 36.17 32.13
C SER A 562 36.05 37.22 31.02
N GLU A 563 34.81 37.67 30.96
CA GLU A 563 34.27 39.01 30.67
C GLU A 563 34.23 39.54 29.22
N GLY A 564 32.98 39.65 28.77
CA GLY A 564 32.28 40.84 28.30
C GLY A 564 32.90 41.64 27.14
N GLU A 565 32.19 41.68 26.02
CA GLU A 565 31.84 42.96 25.39
C GLU A 565 30.95 42.75 24.10
N ALA A 566 30.14 43.79 23.86
CA ALA A 566 29.05 43.86 22.91
C ALA A 566 29.49 43.95 21.42
N PRO A 567 28.54 43.78 20.46
CA PRO A 567 28.84 43.67 19.04
C PRO A 567 28.97 45.04 18.34
N PRO A 568 29.74 45.15 17.26
CA PRO A 568 29.77 46.35 16.45
C PRO A 568 28.73 46.36 15.28
N PRO A 569 28.35 47.55 14.80
CA PRO A 569 27.18 47.79 13.97
C PRO A 569 27.40 47.54 12.47
N PRO A 570 26.33 47.63 11.63
CA PRO A 570 26.36 47.21 10.24
C PRO A 570 26.96 48.29 9.30
N ARG A 571 27.72 47.86 8.31
CA ARG A 571 28.21 48.70 7.24
C ARG A 571 27.27 48.74 6.03
N LYS A 572 27.08 49.97 5.59
CA LYS A 572 26.20 50.46 4.53
C LYS A 572 26.61 50.00 3.13
N ARG A 573 25.60 49.91 2.30
CA ARG A 573 25.50 49.89 0.83
C ARG A 573 26.63 50.62 0.06
N ALA A 574 27.02 50.00 -1.05
CA ALA A 574 27.43 50.74 -2.24
C ALA A 574 26.67 50.20 -3.45
N ALA A 575 25.97 51.14 -4.11
CA ALA A 575 25.26 50.97 -5.35
C ALA A 575 26.24 51.14 -6.53
N ARG A 576 26.06 50.35 -7.58
CA ARG A 576 26.39 50.68 -9.00
C ARG A 576 26.00 49.46 -9.83
N ALA A 577 25.40 49.53 -10.94
CA ALA A 577 24.94 50.44 -11.95
C ALA A 577 24.29 49.55 -13.04
N SER A 578 23.23 50.07 -13.56
CA SER A 578 22.45 49.57 -14.69
C SER A 578 23.30 49.18 -15.91
N ARG A 579 22.94 48.10 -16.56
CA ARG A 579 23.13 47.93 -17.99
C ARG A 579 21.90 47.28 -18.61
N ALA A 580 21.13 48.09 -19.26
CA ALA A 580 20.08 47.72 -20.19
C ALA A 580 20.67 46.97 -21.39
N ARG A 581 20.02 45.89 -21.81
CA ARG A 581 20.08 45.46 -23.20
C ARG A 581 18.86 44.66 -23.60
N LYS A 582 18.04 45.32 -24.41
CA LYS A 582 17.33 44.91 -25.62
C LYS A 582 16.34 43.77 -25.55
N GLN A 583 15.10 44.21 -25.58
CA GLN A 583 13.96 43.55 -26.21
C GLN A 583 14.30 43.19 -27.65
N ALA A 584 14.00 41.96 -28.03
CA ALA A 584 13.74 41.60 -29.41
C ALA A 584 12.24 41.28 -29.50
N SER A 585 11.54 42.18 -30.16
CA SER A 585 10.19 42.03 -30.67
C SER A 585 10.23 41.06 -31.85
N TYR A 586 9.31 40.09 -31.85
CA TYR A 586 8.86 39.47 -33.09
C TYR A 586 7.46 39.97 -33.36
N ALA A 587 7.32 40.44 -34.59
CA ALA A 587 6.13 41.04 -35.14
C ALA A 587 5.09 39.96 -35.49
N ASP A 588 3.86 40.38 -35.36
CA ASP A 588 2.67 39.79 -35.94
C ASP A 588 2.78 39.83 -37.46
N ASP A 589 2.42 38.74 -38.11
CA ASP A 589 1.93 38.77 -39.49
C ASP A 589 0.52 38.18 -39.45
N ASP A 590 -0.43 39.12 -39.57
CA ASP A 590 -1.80 38.88 -39.99
C ASP A 590 -1.77 38.58 -41.49
N ASP A 591 -2.41 37.54 -41.91
CA ASP A 591 -2.96 37.43 -43.27
C ASP A 591 -4.41 36.91 -43.14
N ASP A 592 -5.31 37.90 -43.33
CA ASP A 592 -6.70 37.72 -43.73
C ASP A 592 -6.73 37.05 -45.12
N ASP A 593 -7.60 36.07 -45.28
CA ASP A 593 -8.28 35.80 -46.55
C ASP A 593 -9.71 35.30 -46.25
N ASP A 594 -10.64 36.26 -46.44
CA ASP A 594 -12.04 36.06 -46.76
C ASP A 594 -12.17 35.20 -48.04
N ASP A 595 -13.07 34.27 -48.04
CA ASP A 595 -13.93 34.00 -49.22
C ASP A 595 -15.25 33.31 -48.78
N GLU A 596 -16.32 34.09 -49.01
CA GLU A 596 -17.72 33.66 -49.06
C GLU A 596 -17.97 32.73 -50.26
N GLU A 597 -18.96 31.87 -50.14
CA GLU A 597 -20.14 31.59 -51.00
C GLU A 597 -20.68 30.22 -50.72
N GLU A 598 -21.85 30.11 -50.22
CA GLU A 598 -23.23 29.92 -50.71
C GLU A 598 -23.47 28.60 -51.50
N ASP A 599 -24.60 27.96 -51.07
CA ASP A 599 -25.56 27.13 -51.79
C ASP A 599 -25.20 25.66 -52.19
N ASP A 600 -25.78 24.68 -51.52
CA ASP A 600 -27.01 23.90 -51.79
C ASP A 600 -27.28 22.83 -50.72
#